data_181bed3e6be65fcac9b80ddb34e9a146
#
_entry.id   181bed3e6be65fcac9b80ddb34e9a146
#
_cell.length_a   1.000
_cell.length_b   1.000
_cell.length_c   1.000
_cell.angle_alpha   90.00
_cell.angle_beta   90.00
_cell.angle_gamma   90.00
#
_symmetry.space_group_name_H-M   'P 1'
#
loop_
_entity.id
_entity.type
_entity.pdbx_description
1 polymer ?
#
loop_
_entity_poly.entity_id
_entity_poly.type
_entity_poly.pdbx_seq_one_letter_code
_entity_poly.pdbx_strand_id
1 'polypeptide(L)'
;GLRLFNSSDAIAACDDKALTYLRLKPCGLPMPETVIAPKTFSNVGYTDLTFAREIGAAMGYPLIVKECFGSFGMQVYWCRDEAALTERVRSLGGAPFLFQKPVMESLGRDVRVNVVGDRAVAAMLRHSESGDFRSNLTIGGSMEPHALTRAEEALAVRAVQALGLDFAGVDLLFGRDGPLLCEVNSNAHFATTLQCTGVNMAEEILRHIRSVCLV
;
A
#
# COMPACT_ATOMS: atom_id res chain seq x y z
N GLY A 1 -28.32 -12.92 3.60
CA GLY A 1 -27.34 -12.99 2.49
C GLY A 1 -26.13 -13.83 2.89
N LEU A 2 -25.30 -14.20 1.91
CA LEU A 2 -24.06 -14.91 2.18
C LEU A 2 -23.00 -13.92 2.72
N ARG A 3 -22.25 -14.33 3.76
CA ARG A 3 -21.08 -13.61 4.22
C ARG A 3 -19.93 -13.81 3.23
N LEU A 4 -19.27 -12.72 2.87
CA LEU A 4 -18.08 -12.74 2.01
C LEU A 4 -16.83 -12.49 2.86
N PHE A 5 -15.76 -13.16 2.52
CA PHE A 5 -14.41 -13.02 3.07
C PHE A 5 -13.44 -12.70 1.93
N ASN A 6 -13.05 -11.45 1.72
CA ASN A 6 -13.45 -10.19 2.37
C ASN A 6 -14.80 -9.67 1.81
N SER A 7 -15.41 -8.67 2.49
CA SER A 7 -16.60 -7.99 1.97
C SER A 7 -16.27 -7.16 0.72
N SER A 8 -17.25 -6.98 -0.17
CA SER A 8 -17.06 -6.18 -1.39
C SER A 8 -16.69 -4.72 -1.09
N ASP A 9 -17.23 -4.13 -0.02
CA ASP A 9 -16.91 -2.78 0.39
C ASP A 9 -15.46 -2.64 0.89
N ALA A 10 -14.98 -3.63 1.65
CA ALA A 10 -13.59 -3.67 2.10
C ALA A 10 -12.62 -3.87 0.94
N ILE A 11 -12.95 -4.73 -0.03
CA ILE A 11 -12.15 -4.93 -1.25
C ILE A 11 -12.07 -3.63 -2.04
N ALA A 12 -13.22 -2.99 -2.33
CA ALA A 12 -13.26 -1.73 -3.08
C ALA A 12 -12.45 -0.61 -2.40
N ALA A 13 -12.45 -0.59 -1.06
CA ALA A 13 -11.64 0.36 -0.29
C ALA A 13 -10.14 0.14 -0.44
N CYS A 14 -9.69 -1.09 -0.65
CA CYS A 14 -8.27 -1.42 -0.83
C CYS A 14 -7.80 -1.24 -2.26
N ASP A 15 -8.69 -1.45 -3.24
CA ASP A 15 -8.35 -1.34 -4.66
C ASP A 15 -8.11 0.11 -5.09
N ASP A 16 -8.65 1.09 -4.35
CA ASP A 16 -8.44 2.52 -4.56
C ASP A 16 -7.55 3.11 -3.45
N LYS A 17 -6.30 3.45 -3.76
CA LYS A 17 -5.33 4.01 -2.81
C LYS A 17 -5.79 5.33 -2.16
N ALA A 18 -6.55 6.14 -2.89
CA ALA A 18 -7.13 7.37 -2.33
C ALA A 18 -8.21 7.04 -1.30
N LEU A 19 -9.09 6.09 -1.59
CA LEU A 19 -10.13 5.65 -0.67
C LEU A 19 -9.52 4.96 0.57
N THR A 20 -8.51 4.12 0.39
CA THR A 20 -7.72 3.54 1.50
C THR A 20 -7.19 4.65 2.41
N TYR A 21 -6.54 5.66 1.83
CA TYR A 21 -5.99 6.78 2.59
C TYR A 21 -7.07 7.55 3.36
N LEU A 22 -8.20 7.87 2.71
CA LEU A 22 -9.31 8.60 3.32
C LEU A 22 -9.96 7.83 4.47
N ARG A 23 -10.05 6.50 4.39
CA ARG A 23 -10.59 5.66 5.48
C ARG A 23 -9.62 5.53 6.67
N LEU A 24 -8.32 5.45 6.39
CA LEU A 24 -7.32 5.19 7.43
C LEU A 24 -6.78 6.46 8.10
N LYS A 25 -6.77 7.59 7.41
CA LYS A 25 -6.29 8.87 7.96
C LYS A 25 -7.01 9.29 9.26
N PRO A 26 -8.36 9.22 9.35
CA PRO A 26 -9.09 9.55 10.58
C PRO A 26 -8.79 8.58 11.75
N CYS A 27 -8.30 7.36 11.44
CA CYS A 27 -7.95 6.37 12.47
C CYS A 27 -6.60 6.67 13.15
N GLY A 28 -5.90 7.73 12.75
CA GLY A 28 -4.60 8.12 13.30
C GLY A 28 -3.49 7.12 13.06
N LEU A 29 -3.57 6.34 11.96
CA LEU A 29 -2.51 5.41 11.57
C LEU A 29 -1.35 6.19 10.96
N PRO A 30 -0.08 5.91 11.33
CA PRO A 30 1.08 6.54 10.73
C PRO A 30 1.21 6.12 9.26
N MET A 31 1.17 7.10 8.37
CA MET A 31 1.30 6.95 6.92
C MET A 31 2.22 8.03 6.36
N PRO A 32 2.89 7.81 5.23
CA PRO A 32 3.62 8.85 4.55
C PRO A 32 2.72 10.05 4.23
N GLU A 33 3.28 11.25 4.26
CA GLU A 33 2.58 12.45 3.84
C GLU A 33 2.02 12.29 2.43
N THR A 34 0.70 12.48 2.29
CA THR A 34 -0.04 12.17 1.07
C THR A 34 -1.04 13.26 0.75
N VAL A 35 -1.08 13.67 -0.51
CA VAL A 35 -2.07 14.59 -1.06
C VAL A 35 -2.78 13.89 -2.23
N ILE A 36 -4.11 13.81 -2.16
CA ILE A 36 -4.92 13.26 -3.25
C ILE A 36 -5.08 14.33 -4.32
N ALA A 37 -4.80 13.98 -5.57
CA ALA A 37 -4.94 14.89 -6.69
C ALA A 37 -6.42 15.25 -6.94
N PRO A 38 -6.70 16.47 -7.46
CA PRO A 38 -8.04 16.81 -7.94
C PRO A 38 -8.50 15.80 -9.00
N LYS A 39 -9.77 15.42 -8.95
CA LYS A 39 -10.32 14.49 -9.94
C LYS A 39 -10.64 15.21 -11.24
N THR A 40 -10.32 14.59 -12.38
CA THR A 40 -10.76 15.03 -13.71
C THR A 40 -11.38 13.85 -14.47
N PHE A 41 -11.89 14.11 -15.68
CA PHE A 41 -12.46 13.08 -16.53
C PHE A 41 -11.45 12.63 -17.59
N SER A 42 -11.48 11.37 -17.98
CA SER A 42 -10.52 10.78 -18.93
C SER A 42 -10.50 11.45 -20.30
N ASN A 43 -11.63 12.02 -20.72
CA ASN A 43 -11.77 12.76 -21.99
C ASN A 43 -11.40 14.26 -21.88
N VAL A 44 -11.11 14.76 -20.67
CA VAL A 44 -10.73 16.15 -20.39
C VAL A 44 -9.25 16.24 -20.05
N GLY A 45 -8.78 15.39 -19.15
CA GLY A 45 -7.42 15.45 -18.59
C GLY A 45 -7.19 16.71 -17.75
N TYR A 46 -5.91 17.02 -17.50
CA TYR A 46 -5.49 18.24 -16.81
C TYR A 46 -4.96 19.24 -17.81
N THR A 47 -5.71 20.30 -18.07
CA THR A 47 -5.31 21.41 -18.95
C THR A 47 -4.42 22.42 -18.22
N ASP A 48 -4.61 22.58 -16.91
CA ASP A 48 -3.78 23.38 -16.02
C ASP A 48 -3.10 22.49 -14.98
N LEU A 49 -1.79 22.64 -14.86
CA LEU A 49 -0.95 21.88 -13.91
C LEU A 49 -0.46 22.73 -12.72
N THR A 50 -1.03 23.91 -12.51
CA THR A 50 -0.66 24.80 -11.40
C THR A 50 -0.78 24.08 -10.06
N PHE A 51 -1.86 23.31 -9.84
CA PHE A 51 -2.04 22.53 -8.62
C PHE A 51 -0.89 21.55 -8.37
N ALA A 52 -0.38 20.90 -9.42
CA ALA A 52 0.71 19.92 -9.29
C ALA A 52 2.03 20.60 -8.91
N ARG A 53 2.30 21.78 -9.48
CA ARG A 53 3.48 22.59 -9.14
C ARG A 53 3.41 23.09 -7.69
N GLU A 54 2.25 23.61 -7.28
CA GLU A 54 2.01 24.09 -5.91
C GLU A 54 2.18 22.97 -4.89
N ILE A 55 1.62 21.76 -5.15
CA ILE A 55 1.80 20.58 -4.29
C ILE A 55 3.27 20.18 -4.29
N GLY A 56 3.93 20.13 -5.45
CA GLY A 56 5.35 19.81 -5.56
C GLY A 56 6.24 20.79 -4.78
N ALA A 57 5.95 22.08 -4.85
CA ALA A 57 6.67 23.10 -4.09
C ALA A 57 6.43 22.97 -2.57
N ALA A 58 5.19 22.70 -2.15
CA ALA A 58 4.83 22.56 -0.74
C ALA A 58 5.42 21.28 -0.11
N MET A 59 5.33 20.16 -0.80
CA MET A 59 5.85 18.88 -0.32
C MET A 59 7.36 18.74 -0.50
N GLY A 60 7.96 19.45 -1.47
CA GLY A 60 9.37 19.33 -1.85
C GLY A 60 9.68 18.05 -2.63
N TYR A 61 10.82 18.06 -3.32
CA TYR A 61 11.28 16.93 -4.14
C TYR A 61 12.36 16.11 -3.42
N PRO A 62 12.51 14.80 -3.78
CA PRO A 62 11.69 14.06 -4.73
C PRO A 62 10.28 13.77 -4.20
N LEU A 63 9.34 13.49 -5.12
CA LEU A 63 7.98 13.05 -4.84
C LEU A 63 7.67 11.72 -5.52
N ILE A 64 6.76 10.97 -4.94
CA ILE A 64 6.16 9.79 -5.57
C ILE A 64 4.75 10.17 -6.06
N VAL A 65 4.46 9.85 -7.32
CA VAL A 65 3.10 9.87 -7.88
C VAL A 65 2.62 8.43 -7.95
N LYS A 66 1.43 8.15 -7.41
CA LYS A 66 0.81 6.82 -7.47
C LYS A 66 -0.57 6.92 -8.11
N GLU A 67 -0.83 6.13 -9.15
CA GLU A 67 -2.22 5.97 -9.62
C GLU A 67 -3.04 5.29 -8.52
N CYS A 68 -4.30 5.71 -8.37
CA CYS A 68 -5.17 5.17 -7.32
C CYS A 68 -5.44 3.68 -7.52
N PHE A 69 -5.55 3.25 -8.77
CA PHE A 69 -5.74 1.84 -9.14
C PHE A 69 -4.45 1.27 -9.72
N GLY A 70 -4.18 0.01 -9.45
CA GLY A 70 -3.02 -0.69 -9.95
C GLY A 70 -2.30 -1.48 -8.87
N SER A 71 -1.44 -2.40 -9.31
CA SER A 71 -0.75 -3.37 -8.46
C SER A 71 0.69 -3.58 -8.90
N PHE A 72 1.44 -4.37 -8.12
CA PHE A 72 2.81 -4.77 -8.41
C PHE A 72 3.82 -3.62 -8.59
N GLY A 73 3.50 -2.41 -8.09
CA GLY A 73 4.36 -1.24 -8.20
C GLY A 73 4.44 -0.63 -9.62
N MET A 74 3.63 -1.11 -10.57
CA MET A 74 3.68 -0.65 -11.97
C MET A 74 3.24 0.81 -12.12
N GLN A 75 2.31 1.26 -11.30
CA GLN A 75 1.71 2.60 -11.33
C GLN A 75 2.28 3.51 -10.23
N VAL A 76 3.57 3.36 -9.91
CA VAL A 76 4.28 4.15 -8.90
C VAL A 76 5.50 4.80 -9.55
N TYR A 77 5.54 6.13 -9.52
CA TYR A 77 6.49 6.93 -10.29
C TYR A 77 7.31 7.85 -9.40
N TRP A 78 8.61 7.85 -9.59
CA TRP A 78 9.54 8.74 -8.90
C TRP A 78 9.70 10.04 -9.69
N CYS A 79 9.33 11.16 -9.10
CA CYS A 79 9.47 12.49 -9.68
C CYS A 79 10.56 13.26 -8.92
N ARG A 80 11.72 13.38 -9.52
CA ARG A 80 12.91 14.00 -8.90
C ARG A 80 12.82 15.52 -8.79
N ASP A 81 12.03 16.16 -9.65
CA ASP A 81 11.90 17.61 -9.81
C ASP A 81 10.53 17.98 -10.41
N GLU A 82 10.25 19.29 -10.53
CA GLU A 82 9.01 19.81 -11.11
C GLU A 82 8.78 19.37 -12.56
N ALA A 83 9.84 19.30 -13.36
CA ALA A 83 9.73 18.90 -14.75
C ALA A 83 9.25 17.46 -14.88
N ALA A 84 9.86 16.54 -14.12
CA ALA A 84 9.45 15.14 -14.06
C ALA A 84 8.03 14.99 -13.52
N LEU A 85 7.65 15.77 -12.51
CA LEU A 85 6.30 15.77 -11.95
C LEU A 85 5.26 16.20 -12.97
N THR A 86 5.46 17.34 -13.62
CA THR A 86 4.49 17.89 -14.58
C THR A 86 4.36 17.03 -15.84
N GLU A 87 5.45 16.44 -16.31
CA GLU A 87 5.45 15.45 -17.39
C GLU A 87 4.62 14.22 -17.00
N ARG A 88 4.86 13.68 -15.79
CA ARG A 88 4.11 12.52 -15.29
C ARG A 88 2.62 12.83 -15.17
N VAL A 89 2.23 13.91 -14.52
CA VAL A 89 0.82 14.28 -14.36
C VAL A 89 0.13 14.45 -15.74
N ARG A 90 0.82 15.05 -16.70
CA ARG A 90 0.31 15.17 -18.06
C ARG A 90 0.09 13.80 -18.73
N SER A 91 1.01 12.86 -18.55
CA SER A 91 0.94 11.52 -19.12
C SER A 91 -0.17 10.64 -18.51
N LEU A 92 -0.62 10.93 -17.30
CA LEU A 92 -1.72 10.21 -16.64
C LEU A 92 -3.09 10.52 -17.28
N GLY A 93 -3.22 11.63 -18.00
CA GLY A 93 -4.50 12.05 -18.59
C GLY A 93 -5.56 12.25 -17.52
N GLY A 94 -6.58 11.38 -17.48
CA GLY A 94 -7.67 11.44 -16.49
C GLY A 94 -7.60 10.36 -15.41
N ALA A 95 -6.53 9.57 -15.34
CA ALA A 95 -6.37 8.56 -14.32
C ALA A 95 -6.29 9.22 -12.93
N PRO A 96 -7.07 8.78 -11.93
CA PRO A 96 -6.98 9.31 -10.58
C PRO A 96 -5.66 8.89 -9.93
N PHE A 97 -5.03 9.81 -9.22
CA PHE A 97 -3.72 9.59 -8.60
C PHE A 97 -3.56 10.40 -7.30
N LEU A 98 -2.47 10.14 -6.60
CA LEU A 98 -2.06 10.87 -5.41
C LEU A 98 -0.56 11.18 -5.46
N PHE A 99 -0.18 12.21 -4.72
CA PHE A 99 1.20 12.56 -4.42
C PHE A 99 1.57 12.01 -3.04
N GLN A 100 2.78 11.50 -2.91
CA GLN A 100 3.25 10.97 -1.63
C GLN A 100 4.72 11.31 -1.41
N LYS A 101 5.06 11.72 -0.19
CA LYS A 101 6.44 11.92 0.21
C LYS A 101 7.17 10.57 0.26
N PRO A 102 8.33 10.40 -0.38
CA PRO A 102 9.10 9.18 -0.24
C PRO A 102 9.61 9.02 1.19
N VAL A 103 9.60 7.79 1.67
CA VAL A 103 10.22 7.42 2.96
C VAL A 103 11.63 6.97 2.66
N MET A 104 12.60 7.87 2.83
CA MET A 104 13.99 7.67 2.40
C MET A 104 14.67 6.51 3.13
N GLU A 105 14.30 6.27 4.38
CA GLU A 105 14.78 5.17 5.20
C GLU A 105 14.33 3.79 4.70
N SER A 106 13.33 3.76 3.81
CA SER A 106 12.71 2.53 3.28
C SER A 106 12.92 2.35 1.77
N LEU A 107 13.84 3.10 1.16
CA LEU A 107 14.09 2.97 -0.28
C LEU A 107 14.53 1.54 -0.63
N GLY A 108 13.83 0.93 -1.59
CA GLY A 108 14.09 -0.43 -2.06
C GLY A 108 13.81 -1.53 -1.05
N ARG A 109 13.13 -1.23 0.08
CA ARG A 109 12.77 -2.26 1.07
C ARG A 109 11.47 -1.94 1.80
N ASP A 110 10.74 -2.96 2.15
CA ASP A 110 9.53 -2.87 2.97
C ASP A 110 9.27 -4.20 3.71
N VAL A 111 8.31 -4.18 4.63
CA VAL A 111 7.84 -5.38 5.30
C VAL A 111 6.42 -5.70 4.82
N ARG A 112 6.24 -6.88 4.21
CA ARG A 112 4.90 -7.45 3.96
C ARG A 112 4.46 -8.23 5.18
N VAL A 113 3.39 -7.78 5.82
CA VAL A 113 2.74 -8.47 6.94
C VAL A 113 1.44 -9.10 6.44
N ASN A 114 1.28 -10.39 6.63
CA ASN A 114 0.02 -11.08 6.36
C ASN A 114 -0.79 -11.16 7.66
N VAL A 115 -1.98 -10.57 7.63
CA VAL A 115 -2.91 -10.52 8.77
C VAL A 115 -4.12 -11.38 8.46
N VAL A 116 -4.59 -12.16 9.43
CA VAL A 116 -5.83 -12.93 9.38
C VAL A 116 -6.59 -12.72 10.69
N GLY A 117 -7.80 -12.20 10.60
CA GLY A 117 -8.59 -11.77 11.75
C GLY A 117 -7.90 -10.65 12.52
N ASP A 118 -7.51 -10.94 13.74
CA ASP A 118 -6.85 -10.01 14.68
C ASP A 118 -5.35 -10.29 14.89
N ARG A 119 -4.74 -11.12 14.04
CA ARG A 119 -3.35 -11.57 14.21
C ARG A 119 -2.51 -11.39 12.94
N ALA A 120 -1.28 -10.94 13.11
CA ALA A 120 -0.24 -11.09 12.09
C ALA A 120 0.26 -12.56 12.12
N VAL A 121 0.07 -13.27 11.01
CA VAL A 121 0.37 -14.72 10.93
C VAL A 121 1.70 -15.00 10.23
N ALA A 122 2.16 -14.10 9.39
CA ALA A 122 3.46 -14.18 8.72
C ALA A 122 3.97 -12.80 8.34
N ALA A 123 5.28 -12.63 8.33
CA ALA A 123 5.90 -11.41 7.82
C ALA A 123 7.19 -11.73 7.07
N MET A 124 7.45 -10.95 6.03
CA MET A 124 8.68 -11.03 5.24
C MET A 124 9.21 -9.63 4.91
N LEU A 125 10.50 -9.46 5.07
CA LEU A 125 11.24 -8.33 4.53
C LEU A 125 11.41 -8.55 3.03
N ARG A 126 11.05 -7.54 2.24
CA ARG A 126 11.30 -7.52 0.80
C ARG A 126 12.31 -6.44 0.49
N HIS A 127 13.22 -6.69 -0.42
CA HIS A 127 14.19 -5.70 -0.85
C HIS A 127 14.52 -5.82 -2.34
N SER A 128 14.80 -4.67 -2.95
CA SER A 128 15.23 -4.59 -4.34
C SER A 128 16.70 -4.97 -4.47
N GLU A 129 17.03 -5.86 -5.39
CA GLU A 129 18.43 -6.16 -5.74
C GLU A 129 18.97 -5.26 -6.85
N SER A 130 18.08 -4.62 -7.60
CA SER A 130 18.43 -3.76 -8.73
C SER A 130 18.71 -2.30 -8.34
N GLY A 131 18.50 -1.92 -7.07
CA GLY A 131 18.54 -0.53 -6.63
C GLY A 131 17.29 0.28 -6.99
N ASP A 132 16.21 -0.37 -7.45
CA ASP A 132 14.91 0.28 -7.61
C ASP A 132 14.41 0.75 -6.24
N PHE A 133 13.76 1.91 -6.19
CA PHE A 133 13.19 2.42 -4.94
C PHE A 133 11.99 1.58 -4.43
N ARG A 134 11.43 0.73 -5.28
CA ARG A 134 10.36 -0.23 -4.95
C ARG A 134 10.97 -1.57 -4.58
N SER A 135 10.35 -2.30 -3.67
CA SER A 135 10.78 -3.61 -3.16
C SER A 135 10.02 -4.79 -3.77
N ASN A 136 9.20 -4.55 -4.80
CA ASN A 136 8.32 -5.58 -5.37
C ASN A 136 9.10 -6.74 -5.98
N LEU A 137 8.75 -7.97 -5.58
CA LEU A 137 9.38 -9.21 -6.08
C LEU A 137 9.25 -9.38 -7.60
N THR A 138 8.16 -8.89 -8.20
CA THR A 138 7.91 -8.95 -9.65
C THR A 138 8.89 -8.13 -10.50
N ILE A 139 9.62 -7.21 -9.89
CA ILE A 139 10.63 -6.37 -10.54
C ILE A 139 12.07 -6.72 -10.10
N GLY A 140 12.28 -7.97 -9.63
CA GLY A 140 13.61 -8.46 -9.25
C GLY A 140 13.97 -8.19 -7.80
N GLY A 141 13.00 -8.16 -6.90
CA GLY A 141 13.24 -8.13 -5.46
C GLY A 141 13.51 -9.51 -4.88
N SER A 142 14.13 -9.55 -3.72
CA SER A 142 14.31 -10.73 -2.87
C SER A 142 13.49 -10.61 -1.58
N MET A 143 13.41 -11.70 -0.83
CA MET A 143 12.60 -11.78 0.38
C MET A 143 13.26 -12.68 1.43
N GLU A 144 13.07 -12.32 2.71
CA GLU A 144 13.48 -13.14 3.84
C GLU A 144 12.45 -13.06 4.97
N PRO A 145 12.37 -14.08 5.87
CA PRO A 145 11.48 -14.01 7.02
C PRO A 145 11.80 -12.81 7.90
N HIS A 146 10.79 -12.09 8.35
CA HIS A 146 10.93 -10.92 9.22
C HIS A 146 10.30 -11.15 10.58
N ALA A 147 11.06 -10.88 11.65
CA ALA A 147 10.56 -10.88 13.01
C ALA A 147 9.91 -9.51 13.32
N LEU A 148 8.58 -9.47 13.38
CA LEU A 148 7.83 -8.24 13.63
C LEU A 148 8.15 -7.63 15.00
N THR A 149 8.33 -6.33 15.02
CA THR A 149 8.23 -5.55 16.24
C THR A 149 6.76 -5.42 16.66
N ARG A 150 6.51 -5.12 17.95
CA ARG A 150 5.15 -4.85 18.43
C ARG A 150 4.47 -3.69 17.69
N ALA A 151 5.23 -2.68 17.26
CA ALA A 151 4.71 -1.54 16.55
C ALA A 151 4.25 -1.91 15.12
N GLU A 152 5.03 -2.74 14.41
CA GLU A 152 4.68 -3.24 13.08
C GLU A 152 3.44 -4.13 13.14
N GLU A 153 3.40 -5.07 14.07
CA GLU A 153 2.24 -5.95 14.27
C GLU A 153 0.97 -5.15 14.56
N ALA A 154 1.04 -4.25 15.55
CA ALA A 154 -0.10 -3.42 15.94
C ALA A 154 -0.59 -2.53 14.80
N LEU A 155 0.32 -1.94 14.01
CA LEU A 155 -0.04 -1.11 12.87
C LEU A 155 -0.74 -1.91 11.79
N ALA A 156 -0.21 -3.09 11.44
CA ALA A 156 -0.79 -3.96 10.42
C ALA A 156 -2.18 -4.45 10.80
N VAL A 157 -2.36 -4.94 12.03
CA VAL A 157 -3.66 -5.44 12.53
C VAL A 157 -4.69 -4.30 12.57
N ARG A 158 -4.33 -3.14 13.11
CA ARG A 158 -5.24 -1.97 13.16
C ARG A 158 -5.66 -1.50 11.76
N ALA A 159 -4.78 -1.54 10.77
CA ALA A 159 -5.11 -1.16 9.40
C ALA A 159 -6.15 -2.12 8.79
N VAL A 160 -5.99 -3.43 8.99
CA VAL A 160 -6.92 -4.46 8.52
C VAL A 160 -8.29 -4.31 9.18
N GLN A 161 -8.32 -4.10 10.50
CA GLN A 161 -9.56 -3.88 11.26
C GLN A 161 -10.28 -2.60 10.83
N ALA A 162 -9.54 -1.50 10.64
CA ALA A 162 -10.12 -0.22 10.25
C ALA A 162 -10.75 -0.25 8.85
N LEU A 163 -10.28 -1.13 7.96
CA LEU A 163 -10.85 -1.35 6.63
C LEU A 163 -11.95 -2.42 6.61
N GLY A 164 -12.20 -3.11 7.74
CA GLY A 164 -13.20 -4.17 7.83
C GLY A 164 -12.84 -5.43 7.06
N LEU A 165 -11.55 -5.75 6.99
CA LEU A 165 -11.04 -6.93 6.30
C LEU A 165 -10.92 -8.12 7.25
N ASP A 166 -11.24 -9.31 6.75
CA ASP A 166 -11.02 -10.58 7.43
C ASP A 166 -9.56 -11.07 7.28
N PHE A 167 -8.94 -10.75 6.15
CA PHE A 167 -7.51 -11.01 5.91
C PHE A 167 -6.93 -10.02 4.89
N ALA A 168 -5.65 -9.74 5.00
CA ALA A 168 -4.95 -8.87 4.05
C ALA A 168 -3.43 -9.05 4.10
N GLY A 169 -2.76 -8.61 3.03
CA GLY A 169 -1.35 -8.30 3.03
C GLY A 169 -1.12 -6.81 3.25
N VAL A 170 -0.40 -6.45 4.30
CA VAL A 170 -0.12 -5.06 4.68
C VAL A 170 1.35 -4.76 4.40
N ASP A 171 1.61 -3.69 3.67
CA ASP A 171 2.97 -3.22 3.37
C ASP A 171 3.34 -2.08 4.31
N LEU A 172 4.42 -2.27 5.05
CA LEU A 172 4.96 -1.30 6.00
C LEU A 172 6.32 -0.79 5.54
N LEU A 173 6.53 0.52 5.66
CA LEU A 173 7.81 1.18 5.41
C LEU A 173 8.54 1.46 6.72
N PHE A 174 9.85 1.48 6.65
CA PHE A 174 10.73 1.86 7.76
C PHE A 174 10.79 3.39 7.84
N GLY A 175 10.00 3.99 8.71
CA GLY A 175 10.06 5.43 8.97
C GLY A 175 11.07 5.75 10.08
N ARG A 176 11.49 7.01 10.17
CA ARG A 176 12.43 7.50 11.18
C ARG A 176 11.96 7.25 12.61
N ASP A 177 10.68 7.46 12.86
CA ASP A 177 10.08 7.39 14.20
C ASP A 177 9.26 6.11 14.41
N GLY A 178 9.36 5.15 13.50
CA GLY A 178 8.64 3.88 13.55
C GLY A 178 8.05 3.48 12.20
N PRO A 179 7.29 2.37 12.14
CA PRO A 179 6.74 1.87 10.90
C PRO A 179 5.65 2.81 10.37
N LEU A 180 5.60 2.95 9.04
CA LEU A 180 4.58 3.70 8.31
C LEU A 180 3.79 2.74 7.41
N LEU A 181 2.48 2.87 7.41
CA LEU A 181 1.62 2.09 6.54
C LEU A 181 1.73 2.61 5.09
N CYS A 182 2.12 1.73 4.17
CA CYS A 182 2.25 2.03 2.75
C CYS A 182 1.00 1.64 1.96
N GLU A 183 0.54 0.41 2.13
CA GLU A 183 -0.55 -0.17 1.35
C GLU A 183 -1.21 -1.33 2.11
N VAL A 184 -2.51 -1.56 1.84
CA VAL A 184 -3.25 -2.73 2.32
C VAL A 184 -3.85 -3.44 1.10
N ASN A 185 -3.53 -4.72 0.94
CA ASN A 185 -3.94 -5.54 -0.18
C ASN A 185 -4.96 -6.58 0.29
N SER A 186 -6.23 -6.40 -0.08
CA SER A 186 -7.34 -7.30 0.31
C SER A 186 -7.24 -8.71 -0.28
N ASN A 187 -6.46 -8.87 -1.36
CA ASN A 187 -6.22 -10.14 -2.06
C ASN A 187 -4.73 -10.30 -2.35
N ALA A 188 -3.90 -10.29 -1.30
CA ALA A 188 -2.47 -10.44 -1.42
C ALA A 188 -2.09 -11.85 -1.91
N HIS A 189 -1.18 -11.92 -2.88
CA HIS A 189 -0.58 -13.19 -3.29
C HIS A 189 0.24 -13.78 -2.14
N PHE A 190 -0.05 -15.00 -1.74
CA PHE A 190 0.57 -15.64 -0.59
C PHE A 190 1.41 -16.88 -0.90
N ALA A 191 1.58 -17.25 -2.16
CA ALA A 191 2.51 -18.32 -2.55
C ALA A 191 3.95 -18.00 -2.13
N THR A 192 4.38 -16.74 -2.30
CA THR A 192 5.68 -16.26 -1.86
C THR A 192 5.81 -16.24 -0.34
N THR A 193 4.72 -16.00 0.41
CA THR A 193 4.71 -16.10 1.87
C THR A 193 5.00 -17.54 2.33
N LEU A 194 4.35 -18.51 1.72
CA LEU A 194 4.62 -19.93 2.01
C LEU A 194 6.08 -20.30 1.72
N GLN A 195 6.58 -19.87 0.56
CA GLN A 195 7.96 -20.14 0.15
C GLN A 195 8.98 -19.52 1.12
N CYS A 196 8.74 -18.29 1.57
CA CYS A 196 9.65 -17.54 2.42
C CYS A 196 9.58 -17.98 3.90
N THR A 197 8.37 -18.14 4.43
CA THR A 197 8.15 -18.30 5.88
C THR A 197 7.71 -19.70 6.29
N GLY A 198 7.32 -20.55 5.35
CA GLY A 198 6.69 -21.84 5.61
C GLY A 198 5.23 -21.75 6.06
N VAL A 199 4.66 -20.55 6.23
CA VAL A 199 3.27 -20.36 6.68
C VAL A 199 2.31 -20.52 5.51
N ASN A 200 1.37 -21.47 5.63
CA ASN A 200 0.31 -21.69 4.66
C ASN A 200 -0.87 -20.74 4.93
N MET A 201 -0.93 -19.62 4.24
CA MET A 201 -1.99 -18.62 4.41
C MET A 201 -3.38 -19.16 4.11
N ALA A 202 -3.52 -20.14 3.20
CA ALA A 202 -4.81 -20.77 2.92
C ALA A 202 -5.39 -21.48 4.15
N GLU A 203 -4.55 -22.17 4.92
CA GLU A 203 -4.96 -22.80 6.16
C GLU A 203 -5.38 -21.77 7.22
N GLU A 204 -4.60 -20.70 7.40
CA GLU A 204 -4.92 -19.65 8.36
C GLU A 204 -6.26 -18.96 8.02
N ILE A 205 -6.49 -18.65 6.74
CA ILE A 205 -7.74 -18.08 6.26
C ILE A 205 -8.91 -19.04 6.48
N LEU A 206 -8.77 -20.32 6.13
CA LEU A 206 -9.83 -21.33 6.33
C LEU A 206 -10.15 -21.56 7.82
N ARG A 207 -9.13 -21.55 8.70
CA ARG A 207 -9.34 -21.60 10.15
C ARG A 207 -10.15 -20.40 10.64
N HIS A 208 -9.82 -19.21 10.17
CA HIS A 208 -10.55 -17.98 10.51
C HIS A 208 -12.00 -18.05 10.02
N ILE A 209 -12.24 -18.40 8.76
CA ILE A 209 -13.59 -18.58 8.20
C ILE A 209 -14.40 -19.56 9.05
N ARG A 210 -13.80 -20.71 9.38
CA ARG A 210 -14.45 -21.73 10.22
C ARG A 210 -14.81 -21.19 11.60
N SER A 211 -13.90 -20.46 12.25
CA SER A 211 -14.16 -19.89 13.58
C SER A 211 -15.29 -18.88 13.59
N VAL A 212 -15.42 -18.11 12.52
CA VAL A 212 -16.45 -17.06 12.38
C VAL A 212 -17.81 -17.62 11.93
N CYS A 213 -17.84 -18.72 11.15
CA CYS A 213 -19.07 -19.31 10.63
C CYS A 213 -19.69 -20.36 11.56
N LEU A 214 -18.96 -20.88 12.54
CA LEU A 214 -19.44 -21.89 13.48
C LEU A 214 -19.90 -21.29 14.83
N VAL A 215 -19.93 -19.97 14.94
CA VAL A 215 -20.55 -19.23 16.04
C VAL A 215 -21.93 -18.77 15.58
#